data_3c38a1f010fb0783ce5e15261357eeb6
#
_entry.id   3c38a1f010fb0783ce5e15261357eeb6
#
_cell.length_a   1.000
_cell.length_b   1.000
_cell.length_c   1.000
_cell.angle_alpha   90.00
_cell.angle_beta   90.00
_cell.angle_gamma   90.00
#
_symmetry.space_group_name_H-M   'P 1'
#
loop_
_entity.id
_entity.type
_entity.pdbx_description
1 polymer ?
#
loop_
_entity_poly.entity_id
_entity_poly.type
_entity_poly.pdbx_seq_one_letter_code
_entity_poly.pdbx_strand_id
1 'polypeptide(L)'
;MAENNERLFDQFPEVSYAEWRAKVEADLKGADFNKKLVWRTNEGFSVEPVYRAEDIAGLGTTDTLPGQYPYVRGTRTDNDWLSRQNIVANTPEEANALALDVLGKGINSLGFKVSDPAEVPVLLKDICLSCVEINLNCCPGKAVAVAEALVAYVKEQGAEVSFKGSVDYNPLRRQLRHGVEGVDTAALAAEAAALLDVVAAVPGLRCIAVDCGILADAGAYIYQELGYALAWGTAWMNLLTDAGRKPE
;
A
#
# COMPACT_ATOMS: atom_id res chain seq x y z
N MET A 1 -16.80 0.87 41.60
CA MET A 1 -17.64 0.66 40.43
C MET A 1 -17.71 -0.85 40.24
N ALA A 2 -18.86 -1.48 40.33
CA ALA A 2 -19.00 -2.92 40.05
C ALA A 2 -18.69 -3.14 38.57
N GLU A 3 -17.68 -3.96 38.30
CA GLU A 3 -17.45 -4.44 36.94
C GLU A 3 -18.67 -5.25 36.52
N ASN A 4 -19.42 -4.74 35.55
CA ASN A 4 -20.53 -5.47 34.94
C ASN A 4 -19.90 -6.55 34.07
N ASN A 5 -19.78 -7.76 34.63
CA ASN A 5 -19.18 -8.94 33.98
C ASN A 5 -20.22 -9.70 33.14
N GLU A 6 -21.31 -9.05 32.74
CA GLU A 6 -22.28 -9.65 31.80
C GLU A 6 -21.61 -9.85 30.45
N ARG A 7 -21.55 -11.09 30.00
CA ARG A 7 -21.09 -11.42 28.65
C ARG A 7 -22.07 -10.85 27.65
N LEU A 8 -21.55 -10.23 26.60
CA LEU A 8 -22.36 -9.85 25.46
C LEU A 8 -23.00 -11.11 24.85
N PHE A 9 -24.29 -11.01 24.55
CA PHE A 9 -25.08 -12.10 23.91
C PHE A 9 -25.41 -13.32 24.77
N ASP A 10 -25.25 -13.29 26.09
CA ASP A 10 -25.68 -14.38 26.99
C ASP A 10 -27.16 -14.76 26.87
N GLN A 11 -27.97 -13.86 26.33
CA GLN A 11 -29.41 -14.10 26.03
C GLN A 11 -29.63 -14.99 24.80
N PHE A 12 -28.60 -15.27 24.00
CA PHE A 12 -28.71 -16.14 22.83
C PHE A 12 -28.13 -17.50 23.17
N PRO A 13 -28.86 -18.62 22.94
CA PRO A 13 -28.30 -19.95 23.17
C PRO A 13 -27.17 -20.25 22.19
N GLU A 14 -26.19 -20.97 22.69
CA GLU A 14 -25.13 -21.47 21.80
C GLU A 14 -25.70 -22.49 20.82
N VAL A 15 -25.41 -22.28 19.53
CA VAL A 15 -25.81 -23.21 18.45
C VAL A 15 -24.58 -24.01 18.03
N SER A 16 -24.69 -25.34 18.11
CA SER A 16 -23.62 -26.25 17.67
C SER A 16 -23.42 -26.19 16.15
N TYR A 17 -22.21 -26.59 15.68
CA TYR A 17 -21.97 -26.70 14.23
C TYR A 17 -22.96 -27.68 13.55
N ALA A 18 -23.29 -28.78 14.21
CA ALA A 18 -24.25 -29.78 13.68
C ALA A 18 -25.65 -29.21 13.50
N GLU A 19 -26.14 -28.45 14.46
CA GLU A 19 -27.45 -27.78 14.37
C GLU A 19 -27.45 -26.74 13.26
N TRP A 20 -26.42 -25.90 13.19
CA TRP A 20 -26.26 -24.93 12.12
C TRP A 20 -26.24 -25.63 10.75
N ARG A 21 -25.44 -26.69 10.62
CA ARG A 21 -25.29 -27.45 9.38
C ARG A 21 -26.61 -28.07 8.93
N ALA A 22 -27.35 -28.71 9.85
CA ALA A 22 -28.64 -29.30 9.57
C ALA A 22 -29.64 -28.26 9.09
N LYS A 23 -29.66 -27.07 9.70
CA LYS A 23 -30.52 -25.96 9.27
C LYS A 23 -30.16 -25.48 7.86
N VAL A 24 -28.91 -25.31 7.55
CA VAL A 24 -28.46 -24.90 6.22
C VAL A 24 -28.83 -25.95 5.15
N GLU A 25 -28.62 -27.23 5.42
CA GLU A 25 -28.99 -28.31 4.49
C GLU A 25 -30.51 -28.36 4.24
N ALA A 26 -31.29 -28.13 5.27
CA ALA A 26 -32.78 -28.02 5.12
C ALA A 26 -33.14 -26.81 4.23
N ASP A 27 -32.51 -25.66 4.42
CA ASP A 27 -32.76 -24.46 3.64
C ASP A 27 -32.26 -24.56 2.17
N LEU A 28 -31.26 -25.39 1.92
CA LEU A 28 -30.79 -25.70 0.57
C LEU A 28 -31.72 -26.60 -0.24
N LYS A 29 -32.75 -27.19 0.39
CA LYS A 29 -33.78 -27.99 -0.27
C LYS A 29 -33.26 -29.09 -1.20
N GLY A 30 -32.20 -29.77 -0.77
CA GLY A 30 -31.57 -30.86 -1.54
C GLY A 30 -30.46 -30.42 -2.49
N ALA A 31 -30.10 -29.13 -2.54
CA ALA A 31 -28.94 -28.70 -3.25
C ALA A 31 -27.65 -29.09 -2.48
N ASP A 32 -26.61 -29.46 -3.20
CA ASP A 32 -25.32 -29.85 -2.61
C ASP A 32 -24.62 -28.65 -1.93
N PHE A 33 -24.28 -28.82 -0.66
CA PHE A 33 -23.68 -27.81 0.18
C PHE A 33 -22.35 -27.31 -0.39
N ASN A 34 -21.47 -28.22 -0.76
CA ASN A 34 -20.13 -27.88 -1.23
C ASN A 34 -20.16 -27.11 -2.55
N LYS A 35 -21.14 -27.43 -3.42
CA LYS A 35 -21.30 -26.70 -4.70
C LYS A 35 -21.91 -25.32 -4.53
N LYS A 36 -22.69 -25.10 -3.47
CA LYS A 36 -23.44 -23.83 -3.29
C LYS A 36 -22.75 -22.86 -2.35
N LEU A 37 -22.06 -23.34 -1.32
CA LEU A 37 -21.59 -22.51 -0.22
C LEU A 37 -20.06 -22.56 -0.04
N VAL A 38 -19.37 -23.63 -0.47
CA VAL A 38 -17.92 -23.71 -0.37
C VAL A 38 -17.29 -23.03 -1.59
N TRP A 39 -16.52 -21.99 -1.34
CA TRP A 39 -15.81 -21.28 -2.40
C TRP A 39 -14.47 -21.97 -2.70
N ARG A 40 -14.32 -22.47 -3.92
CA ARG A 40 -13.04 -22.99 -4.42
C ARG A 40 -12.27 -21.85 -5.03
N THR A 41 -11.16 -21.49 -4.40
CA THR A 41 -10.32 -20.39 -4.87
C THR A 41 -9.45 -20.82 -6.05
N ASN A 42 -8.98 -19.85 -6.81
CA ASN A 42 -8.05 -20.11 -7.91
C ASN A 42 -6.64 -20.41 -7.42
N GLU A 43 -6.36 -20.14 -6.15
CA GLU A 43 -5.11 -20.48 -5.46
C GLU A 43 -5.02 -21.96 -5.06
N GLY A 44 -6.11 -22.73 -5.24
CA GLY A 44 -6.13 -24.17 -5.04
C GLY A 44 -6.58 -24.64 -3.66
N PHE A 45 -7.16 -23.77 -2.85
CA PHE A 45 -7.80 -24.13 -1.58
C PHE A 45 -9.28 -23.80 -1.57
N SER A 46 -9.99 -24.35 -0.59
CA SER A 46 -11.43 -24.09 -0.42
C SER A 46 -11.66 -23.25 0.83
N VAL A 47 -12.64 -22.34 0.73
CA VAL A 47 -13.08 -21.50 1.85
C VAL A 47 -14.48 -21.94 2.25
N GLU A 48 -14.62 -22.34 3.52
CA GLU A 48 -15.91 -22.71 4.12
C GLU A 48 -16.75 -21.46 4.42
N PRO A 49 -18.08 -21.57 4.41
CA PRO A 49 -18.95 -20.41 4.68
C PRO A 49 -18.92 -19.94 6.14
N VAL A 50 -18.47 -20.78 7.07
CA VAL A 50 -18.34 -20.46 8.50
C VAL A 50 -17.11 -21.15 9.07
N TYR A 51 -16.36 -20.41 9.88
CA TYR A 51 -15.27 -20.93 10.71
C TYR A 51 -15.56 -20.66 12.19
N ARG A 52 -15.15 -21.58 13.06
CA ARG A 52 -15.36 -21.55 14.50
C ARG A 52 -14.05 -21.69 15.27
N ALA A 53 -14.12 -21.62 16.60
CA ALA A 53 -12.96 -21.73 17.46
C ALA A 53 -12.22 -23.07 17.28
N GLU A 54 -12.93 -24.18 17.02
CA GLU A 54 -12.34 -25.50 16.75
C GLU A 54 -11.50 -25.52 15.48
N ASP A 55 -11.84 -24.73 14.46
CA ASP A 55 -11.10 -24.68 13.19
C ASP A 55 -9.72 -23.99 13.32
N ILE A 56 -9.60 -23.12 14.31
CA ILE A 56 -8.33 -22.43 14.62
C ILE A 56 -7.55 -23.10 15.76
N ALA A 57 -8.12 -24.13 16.39
CA ALA A 57 -7.43 -24.89 17.41
C ALA A 57 -6.18 -25.58 16.84
N GLY A 58 -5.02 -25.29 17.39
CA GLY A 58 -3.74 -25.80 16.89
C GLY A 58 -3.06 -24.93 15.82
N LEU A 59 -3.65 -23.82 15.43
CA LEU A 59 -2.92 -22.81 14.64
C LEU A 59 -2.02 -22.00 15.55
N GLY A 60 -0.69 -22.05 15.32
CA GLY A 60 0.29 -21.28 16.11
C GLY A 60 0.11 -19.75 16.00
N THR A 61 -0.79 -19.28 15.13
CA THR A 61 -1.10 -17.87 14.94
C THR A 61 -1.92 -17.27 16.08
N THR A 62 -2.67 -18.10 16.83
CA THR A 62 -3.53 -17.65 17.93
C THR A 62 -2.73 -17.28 19.19
N ASP A 63 -1.56 -17.90 19.37
CA ASP A 63 -0.75 -17.80 20.60
C ASP A 63 0.37 -16.75 20.48
N THR A 64 0.54 -16.13 19.30
CA THR A 64 1.54 -15.10 19.06
C THR A 64 0.93 -13.71 19.02
N LEU A 65 1.65 -12.73 19.58
CA LEU A 65 1.26 -11.32 19.50
C LEU A 65 1.76 -10.68 18.19
N PRO A 66 1.10 -9.61 17.70
CA PRO A 66 1.64 -8.80 16.61
C PRO A 66 3.06 -8.30 16.93
N GLY A 67 3.95 -8.28 15.94
CA GLY A 67 5.35 -7.89 16.13
C GLY A 67 6.24 -8.95 16.78
N GLN A 68 5.70 -10.10 17.15
CA GLN A 68 6.44 -11.20 17.75
C GLN A 68 6.88 -12.22 16.69
N TYR A 69 8.15 -12.66 16.78
CA TYR A 69 8.66 -13.73 15.89
C TYR A 69 7.80 -15.01 16.05
N PRO A 70 7.45 -15.74 15.00
CA PRO A 70 7.86 -15.61 13.59
C PRO A 70 7.01 -14.65 12.74
N TYR A 71 6.42 -13.64 13.31
CA TYR A 71 5.67 -12.55 12.65
C TYR A 71 4.41 -12.99 11.89
N VAL A 72 3.79 -14.07 12.30
CA VAL A 72 2.56 -14.62 11.69
C VAL A 72 1.35 -13.66 11.79
N ARG A 73 1.41 -12.70 12.72
CA ARG A 73 0.39 -11.65 12.89
C ARG A 73 0.91 -10.26 12.51
N GLY A 74 1.96 -10.19 11.67
CA GLY A 74 2.56 -8.96 11.20
C GLY A 74 3.75 -8.49 12.05
N THR A 75 4.48 -7.53 11.52
CA THR A 75 5.74 -7.03 12.10
C THR A 75 5.55 -5.84 13.05
N ARG A 76 4.36 -5.24 13.09
CA ARG A 76 4.04 -4.09 13.95
C ARG A 76 3.50 -4.52 15.30
N THR A 77 3.88 -3.81 16.36
CA THR A 77 3.40 -4.01 17.73
C THR A 77 2.21 -3.13 18.08
N ASP A 78 1.90 -2.14 17.25
CA ASP A 78 0.86 -1.14 17.46
C ASP A 78 -0.01 -0.93 16.19
N ASN A 79 -1.03 -0.09 16.33
CA ASN A 79 -1.96 0.27 15.28
C ASN A 79 -1.67 1.68 14.71
N ASP A 80 -0.45 2.16 14.81
CA ASP A 80 -0.05 3.45 14.27
C ASP A 80 0.20 3.34 12.75
N TRP A 81 -0.88 3.34 11.98
CA TRP A 81 -0.85 3.38 10.52
C TRP A 81 -1.16 4.78 9.99
N LEU A 82 -0.70 5.05 8.77
CA LEU A 82 -1.03 6.27 8.07
C LEU A 82 -2.37 6.15 7.33
N SER A 83 -3.23 7.15 7.52
CA SER A 83 -4.46 7.31 6.73
C SER A 83 -4.13 8.21 5.54
N ARG A 84 -4.06 7.60 4.34
CA ARG A 84 -3.68 8.31 3.11
C ARG A 84 -4.89 8.72 2.29
N GLN A 85 -4.85 9.96 1.79
CA GLN A 85 -5.76 10.45 0.76
C GLN A 85 -5.00 10.98 -0.45
N ASN A 86 -5.37 10.49 -1.63
CA ASN A 86 -4.91 11.07 -2.89
C ASN A 86 -5.78 12.28 -3.22
N ILE A 87 -5.14 13.41 -3.43
CA ILE A 87 -5.81 14.68 -3.73
C ILE A 87 -6.00 14.79 -5.25
N VAL A 88 -7.24 15.03 -5.66
CA VAL A 88 -7.61 15.24 -7.07
C VAL A 88 -8.25 16.61 -7.18
N ALA A 89 -7.60 17.52 -7.89
CA ALA A 89 -8.06 18.90 -8.14
C ALA A 89 -7.59 19.36 -9.53
N ASN A 90 -8.12 20.46 -10.01
CA ASN A 90 -7.79 20.99 -11.34
C ASN A 90 -6.55 21.90 -11.30
N THR A 91 -6.30 22.56 -10.16
CA THR A 91 -5.15 23.46 -9.97
C THR A 91 -4.37 23.10 -8.70
N PRO A 92 -3.08 23.47 -8.61
CA PRO A 92 -2.29 23.26 -7.42
C PRO A 92 -2.86 23.96 -6.17
N GLU A 93 -3.45 25.14 -6.33
CA GLU A 93 -4.07 25.91 -5.24
C GLU A 93 -5.32 25.20 -4.69
N GLU A 94 -6.19 24.69 -5.56
CA GLU A 94 -7.34 23.85 -5.16
C GLU A 94 -6.87 22.58 -4.46
N ALA A 95 -5.81 21.93 -4.97
CA ALA A 95 -5.23 20.76 -4.36
C ALA A 95 -4.69 21.04 -2.95
N ASN A 96 -3.99 22.15 -2.76
CA ASN A 96 -3.49 22.57 -1.45
C ASN A 96 -4.64 22.85 -0.47
N ALA A 97 -5.66 23.60 -0.90
CA ALA A 97 -6.83 23.89 -0.06
C ALA A 97 -7.55 22.62 0.39
N LEU A 98 -7.74 21.65 -0.53
CA LEU A 98 -8.35 20.36 -0.21
C LEU A 98 -7.46 19.54 0.73
N ALA A 99 -6.13 19.57 0.53
CA ALA A 99 -5.18 18.89 1.39
C ALA A 99 -5.25 19.39 2.84
N LEU A 100 -5.27 20.71 3.03
CA LEU A 100 -5.40 21.33 4.36
C LEU A 100 -6.74 20.98 5.03
N ASP A 101 -7.83 20.92 4.26
CA ASP A 101 -9.15 20.51 4.77
C ASP A 101 -9.14 19.05 5.26
N VAL A 102 -8.60 18.12 4.49
CA VAL A 102 -8.58 16.70 4.88
C VAL A 102 -7.60 16.40 6.01
N LEU A 103 -6.48 17.14 6.09
CA LEU A 103 -5.58 17.07 7.24
C LEU A 103 -6.28 17.48 8.54
N GLY A 104 -7.14 18.52 8.50
CA GLY A 104 -8.00 18.90 9.62
C GLY A 104 -9.03 17.83 10.03
N LYS A 105 -9.26 16.82 9.19
CA LYS A 105 -10.17 15.69 9.42
C LYS A 105 -9.48 14.39 9.83
N GLY A 106 -8.17 14.43 10.08
CA GLY A 106 -7.42 13.29 10.61
C GLY A 106 -6.64 12.48 9.56
N ILE A 107 -6.57 12.95 8.31
CA ILE A 107 -5.62 12.39 7.33
C ILE A 107 -4.21 12.80 7.72
N ASN A 108 -3.23 11.88 7.58
CA ASN A 108 -1.83 12.11 7.90
C ASN A 108 -0.85 11.64 6.81
N SER A 109 -1.36 11.24 5.66
CA SER A 109 -0.58 10.96 4.44
C SER A 109 -1.32 11.51 3.22
N LEU A 110 -0.61 12.26 2.39
CA LEU A 110 -1.16 12.89 1.20
C LEU A 110 -0.50 12.34 -0.07
N GLY A 111 -1.29 12.17 -1.12
CA GLY A 111 -0.81 11.85 -2.45
C GLY A 111 -1.21 12.95 -3.44
N PHE A 112 -0.23 13.49 -4.17
CA PHE A 112 -0.47 14.50 -5.21
C PHE A 112 -0.01 13.99 -6.56
N LYS A 113 -0.74 14.37 -7.61
CA LYS A 113 -0.26 14.26 -8.98
C LYS A 113 0.41 15.58 -9.36
N VAL A 114 1.68 15.52 -9.74
CA VAL A 114 2.49 16.68 -10.11
C VAL A 114 2.76 16.66 -11.61
N SER A 115 2.44 17.73 -12.29
CA SER A 115 2.66 17.91 -13.72
C SER A 115 3.87 18.77 -14.03
N ASP A 116 4.22 19.69 -13.13
CA ASP A 116 5.35 20.59 -13.23
C ASP A 116 6.07 20.74 -11.87
N PRO A 117 7.39 20.71 -11.82
CA PRO A 117 8.16 20.94 -10.58
C PRO A 117 7.79 22.23 -9.84
N ALA A 118 7.41 23.29 -10.56
CA ALA A 118 7.00 24.57 -9.99
C ALA A 118 5.70 24.49 -9.15
N GLU A 119 4.91 23.42 -9.29
CA GLU A 119 3.71 23.18 -8.48
C GLU A 119 4.05 22.79 -7.03
N VAL A 120 5.23 22.22 -6.78
CA VAL A 120 5.59 21.65 -5.46
C VAL A 120 5.46 22.64 -4.31
N PRO A 121 5.98 23.87 -4.37
CA PRO A 121 5.81 24.84 -3.29
C PRO A 121 4.35 25.26 -3.06
N VAL A 122 3.54 25.30 -4.11
CA VAL A 122 2.12 25.65 -4.03
C VAL A 122 1.33 24.53 -3.36
N LEU A 123 1.56 23.28 -3.79
CA LEU A 123 0.89 22.09 -3.24
C LEU A 123 1.19 21.90 -1.74
N LEU A 124 2.40 22.23 -1.30
CA LEU A 124 2.87 21.97 0.06
C LEU A 124 2.78 23.20 0.98
N LYS A 125 2.27 24.33 0.49
CA LYS A 125 2.14 25.53 1.29
C LYS A 125 1.33 25.28 2.57
N ASP A 126 1.85 25.74 3.70
CA ASP A 126 1.22 25.64 5.03
C ASP A 126 1.00 24.20 5.56
N ILE A 127 1.60 23.19 4.91
CA ILE A 127 1.56 21.79 5.38
C ILE A 127 2.76 21.52 6.29
N CYS A 128 2.50 20.95 7.47
CA CYS A 128 3.54 20.50 8.42
C CYS A 128 4.29 19.29 7.87
N LEU A 129 5.45 19.49 7.23
CA LEU A 129 6.23 18.42 6.58
C LEU A 129 6.80 17.37 7.53
N SER A 130 6.92 17.67 8.82
CA SER A 130 7.36 16.72 9.84
C SER A 130 6.21 15.86 10.41
N CYS A 131 4.96 16.24 10.16
CA CYS A 131 3.76 15.60 10.70
C CYS A 131 3.00 14.77 9.66
N VAL A 132 3.22 15.06 8.38
CA VAL A 132 2.44 14.50 7.26
C VAL A 132 3.37 13.80 6.27
N GLU A 133 3.02 12.57 5.88
CA GLU A 133 3.72 11.89 4.79
C GLU A 133 3.25 12.46 3.45
N ILE A 134 4.21 12.84 2.58
CA ILE A 134 3.93 13.44 1.26
C ILE A 134 4.38 12.49 0.15
N ASN A 135 3.47 12.14 -0.74
CA ASN A 135 3.75 11.25 -1.86
C ASN A 135 3.40 11.93 -3.18
N LEU A 136 4.40 12.07 -4.05
CA LEU A 136 4.26 12.73 -5.35
C LEU A 136 4.26 11.68 -6.46
N ASN A 137 3.26 11.75 -7.34
CA ASN A 137 3.18 10.96 -8.54
C ASN A 137 3.33 11.87 -9.76
N CYS A 138 4.30 11.60 -10.62
CA CYS A 138 4.60 12.42 -11.80
C CYS A 138 4.92 11.56 -13.02
N CYS A 139 5.02 12.18 -14.19
CA CYS A 139 5.53 11.50 -15.38
C CYS A 139 7.00 11.10 -15.18
N PRO A 140 7.42 9.89 -15.60
CA PRO A 140 8.80 9.42 -15.42
C PRO A 140 9.86 10.44 -15.85
N GLY A 141 9.80 10.98 -17.05
CA GLY A 141 10.78 11.98 -17.51
C GLY A 141 10.78 13.34 -16.77
N LYS A 142 9.98 13.49 -15.72
CA LYS A 142 9.98 14.67 -14.83
C LYS A 142 10.34 14.31 -13.38
N ALA A 143 10.55 13.04 -13.08
CA ALA A 143 10.72 12.57 -11.71
C ALA A 143 11.93 13.21 -11.02
N VAL A 144 13.06 13.33 -11.72
CA VAL A 144 14.27 13.96 -11.19
C VAL A 144 14.00 15.44 -10.85
N ALA A 145 13.42 16.21 -11.77
CA ALA A 145 13.14 17.63 -11.54
C ALA A 145 12.10 17.87 -10.42
N VAL A 146 11.09 17.01 -10.33
CA VAL A 146 10.10 17.05 -9.23
C VAL A 146 10.76 16.71 -7.90
N ALA A 147 11.68 15.73 -7.86
CA ALA A 147 12.42 15.40 -6.65
C ALA A 147 13.36 16.53 -6.22
N GLU A 148 14.04 17.18 -7.17
CA GLU A 148 14.87 18.36 -6.90
C GLU A 148 14.06 19.50 -6.29
N ALA A 149 12.89 19.80 -6.85
CA ALA A 149 12.00 20.83 -6.31
C ALA A 149 11.49 20.46 -4.90
N LEU A 150 11.13 19.18 -4.67
CA LEU A 150 10.72 18.71 -3.35
C LEU A 150 11.86 18.80 -2.34
N VAL A 151 13.05 18.32 -2.67
CA VAL A 151 14.21 18.38 -1.79
C VAL A 151 14.59 19.83 -1.47
N ALA A 152 14.55 20.72 -2.45
CA ALA A 152 14.80 22.15 -2.23
C ALA A 152 13.78 22.75 -1.26
N TYR A 153 12.50 22.48 -1.46
CA TYR A 153 11.43 22.97 -0.57
C TYR A 153 11.55 22.39 0.84
N VAL A 154 11.82 21.10 0.99
CA VAL A 154 12.02 20.44 2.29
C VAL A 154 13.19 21.06 3.05
N LYS A 155 14.30 21.36 2.37
CA LYS A 155 15.46 22.05 2.95
C LYS A 155 15.15 23.49 3.36
N GLU A 156 14.44 24.22 2.54
CA GLU A 156 14.00 25.59 2.88
C GLU A 156 13.14 25.62 4.15
N GLN A 157 12.33 24.56 4.37
CA GLN A 157 11.50 24.42 5.57
C GLN A 157 12.25 23.81 6.76
N GLY A 158 13.54 23.43 6.62
CA GLY A 158 14.35 22.81 7.68
C GLY A 158 13.82 21.43 8.12
N ALA A 159 13.18 20.69 7.22
CA ALA A 159 12.48 19.43 7.53
C ALA A 159 13.22 18.16 7.07
N GLU A 160 14.46 18.22 6.60
CA GLU A 160 15.19 17.13 5.93
C GLU A 160 15.24 15.83 6.76
N VAL A 161 15.42 15.96 8.06
CA VAL A 161 15.58 14.79 8.96
C VAL A 161 14.23 14.17 9.32
N SER A 162 13.19 14.98 9.40
CA SER A 162 11.84 14.54 9.84
C SER A 162 10.91 14.19 8.70
N PHE A 163 11.21 14.65 7.48
CA PHE A 163 10.39 14.43 6.29
C PHE A 163 10.23 12.94 5.98
N LYS A 164 9.00 12.55 5.62
CA LYS A 164 8.67 11.22 5.10
C LYS A 164 7.84 11.35 3.84
N GLY A 165 8.15 10.55 2.84
CA GLY A 165 7.36 10.59 1.61
C GLY A 165 7.96 9.79 0.47
N SER A 166 7.43 10.05 -0.73
CA SER A 166 7.92 9.43 -1.96
C SER A 166 7.78 10.35 -3.17
N VAL A 167 8.66 10.13 -4.15
CA VAL A 167 8.44 10.51 -5.55
C VAL A 167 8.34 9.21 -6.33
N ASP A 168 7.13 8.83 -6.73
CA ASP A 168 6.84 7.50 -7.25
C ASP A 168 7.34 7.35 -8.71
N TYR A 169 8.62 7.03 -8.87
CA TYR A 169 9.19 6.70 -10.17
C TYR A 169 8.79 5.29 -10.59
N ASN A 170 7.86 5.21 -11.53
CA ASN A 170 7.29 3.95 -12.01
C ASN A 170 7.09 3.95 -13.53
N PRO A 171 8.18 3.90 -14.32
CA PRO A 171 8.12 3.94 -15.78
C PRO A 171 7.45 2.70 -16.38
N LEU A 172 7.61 1.51 -15.77
CA LEU A 172 7.06 0.27 -16.29
C LEU A 172 5.52 0.26 -16.24
N ARG A 173 4.91 0.89 -15.22
CA ARG A 173 3.45 1.06 -15.18
C ARG A 173 2.92 1.76 -16.42
N ARG A 174 3.61 2.83 -16.86
CA ARG A 174 3.23 3.55 -18.08
C ARG A 174 3.35 2.67 -19.31
N GLN A 175 4.41 1.89 -19.41
CA GLN A 175 4.65 0.98 -20.54
C GLN A 175 3.57 -0.10 -20.63
N LEU A 176 3.22 -0.74 -19.50
CA LEU A 176 2.15 -1.72 -19.42
C LEU A 176 0.80 -1.12 -19.86
N ARG A 177 0.53 0.12 -19.43
CA ARG A 177 -0.76 0.78 -19.71
C ARG A 177 -0.91 1.23 -21.17
N HIS A 178 0.17 1.60 -21.82
CA HIS A 178 0.15 2.23 -23.15
C HIS A 178 0.74 1.34 -24.25
N GLY A 179 1.21 0.13 -23.93
CA GLY A 179 1.73 -0.81 -24.92
C GLY A 179 2.97 -0.28 -25.66
N VAL A 180 3.88 0.38 -24.96
CA VAL A 180 5.10 0.92 -25.56
C VAL A 180 6.03 -0.23 -25.94
N GLU A 181 6.36 -0.35 -27.21
CA GLU A 181 7.37 -1.29 -27.71
C GLU A 181 8.78 -0.78 -27.39
N GLY A 182 9.58 -1.68 -26.83
CA GLY A 182 10.99 -1.41 -26.51
C GLY A 182 11.18 -0.61 -25.22
N VAL A 183 11.93 -1.18 -24.31
CA VAL A 183 12.32 -0.53 -23.05
C VAL A 183 13.80 -0.22 -23.15
N ASP A 184 14.17 1.05 -23.14
CA ASP A 184 15.56 1.47 -22.97
C ASP A 184 15.93 1.34 -21.46
N THR A 185 16.40 0.13 -21.11
CA THR A 185 16.78 -0.19 -19.72
C THR A 185 17.96 0.66 -19.25
N ALA A 186 18.85 1.08 -20.15
CA ALA A 186 19.98 1.93 -19.79
C ALA A 186 19.52 3.35 -19.44
N ALA A 187 18.59 3.92 -20.21
CA ALA A 187 17.96 5.20 -19.89
C ALA A 187 17.20 5.16 -18.57
N LEU A 188 16.43 4.08 -18.33
CA LEU A 188 15.70 3.89 -17.06
C LEU A 188 16.65 3.80 -15.86
N ALA A 189 17.74 3.03 -16.00
CA ALA A 189 18.75 2.91 -14.94
C ALA A 189 19.44 4.25 -14.66
N ALA A 190 19.78 5.02 -15.70
CA ALA A 190 20.39 6.34 -15.55
C ALA A 190 19.47 7.34 -14.85
N GLU A 191 18.19 7.41 -15.25
CA GLU A 191 17.20 8.27 -14.59
C GLU A 191 16.97 7.87 -13.14
N ALA A 192 16.82 6.58 -12.86
CA ALA A 192 16.68 6.07 -11.49
C ALA A 192 17.92 6.36 -10.62
N ALA A 193 19.11 6.22 -11.18
CA ALA A 193 20.37 6.55 -10.49
C ALA A 193 20.47 8.05 -10.17
N ALA A 194 20.11 8.92 -11.11
CA ALA A 194 20.06 10.36 -10.87
C ALA A 194 19.03 10.73 -9.78
N LEU A 195 17.88 10.08 -9.80
CA LEU A 195 16.85 10.28 -8.80
C LEU A 195 17.32 9.86 -7.39
N LEU A 196 18.02 8.71 -7.28
CA LEU A 196 18.63 8.26 -6.02
C LEU A 196 19.63 9.29 -5.46
N ASP A 197 20.43 9.92 -6.32
CA ASP A 197 21.40 10.96 -5.91
C ASP A 197 20.68 12.20 -5.33
N VAL A 198 19.56 12.59 -5.94
CA VAL A 198 18.77 13.73 -5.47
C VAL A 198 18.13 13.44 -4.11
N VAL A 199 17.48 12.29 -3.97
CA VAL A 199 16.74 11.95 -2.75
C VAL A 199 17.64 11.60 -1.57
N ALA A 200 18.91 11.24 -1.80
CA ALA A 200 19.88 10.95 -0.74
C ALA A 200 20.03 12.11 0.29
N ALA A 201 19.72 13.34 -0.11
CA ALA A 201 19.74 14.50 0.78
C ALA A 201 18.63 14.50 1.84
N VAL A 202 17.59 13.67 1.70
CA VAL A 202 16.43 13.57 2.59
C VAL A 202 16.18 12.09 2.91
N PRO A 203 16.70 11.56 4.03
CA PRO A 203 16.70 10.11 4.33
C PRO A 203 15.32 9.44 4.35
N GLY A 204 14.26 10.19 4.64
CA GLY A 204 12.88 9.69 4.65
C GLY A 204 12.17 9.72 3.30
N LEU A 205 12.85 10.14 2.21
CA LEU A 205 12.28 10.24 0.88
C LEU A 205 12.61 9.00 0.04
N ARG A 206 11.59 8.29 -0.37
CA ARG A 206 11.66 7.12 -1.26
C ARG A 206 11.42 7.54 -2.70
N CYS A 207 11.99 6.84 -3.67
CA CYS A 207 11.87 7.28 -5.06
C CYS A 207 11.54 6.19 -6.09
N ILE A 208 11.74 4.92 -5.81
CA ILE A 208 11.45 3.85 -6.76
C ILE A 208 10.21 3.10 -6.29
N ALA A 209 9.22 2.99 -7.17
CA ALA A 209 7.97 2.34 -6.87
C ALA A 209 7.76 1.07 -7.71
N VAL A 210 7.25 0.03 -7.05
CA VAL A 210 6.68 -1.16 -7.67
C VAL A 210 5.19 -1.15 -7.37
N ASP A 211 4.36 -0.95 -8.40
CA ASP A 211 2.91 -0.86 -8.28
C ASP A 211 2.26 -1.92 -9.18
N CYS A 212 1.78 -2.97 -8.55
CA CYS A 212 1.11 -4.09 -9.23
C CYS A 212 -0.42 -3.92 -9.31
N GLY A 213 -0.99 -2.82 -8.81
CA GLY A 213 -2.42 -2.54 -8.91
C GLY A 213 -2.93 -2.54 -10.34
N ILE A 214 -2.09 -2.16 -11.31
CA ILE A 214 -2.44 -2.25 -12.73
C ILE A 214 -2.71 -3.69 -13.19
N LEU A 215 -2.07 -4.68 -12.59
CA LEU A 215 -2.29 -6.10 -12.91
C LEU A 215 -3.58 -6.60 -12.26
N ALA A 216 -3.87 -6.19 -11.01
CA ALA A 216 -5.13 -6.46 -10.35
C ALA A 216 -6.30 -5.89 -11.16
N ASP A 217 -6.20 -4.65 -11.60
CA ASP A 217 -7.19 -3.99 -12.46
C ASP A 217 -7.39 -4.73 -13.81
N ALA A 218 -6.36 -5.43 -14.29
CA ALA A 218 -6.41 -6.27 -15.48
C ALA A 218 -6.88 -7.71 -15.21
N GLY A 219 -7.21 -8.07 -13.96
CA GLY A 219 -7.74 -9.37 -13.57
C GLY A 219 -6.68 -10.39 -13.10
N ALA A 220 -5.49 -9.95 -12.72
CA ALA A 220 -4.50 -10.82 -12.12
C ALA A 220 -4.94 -11.30 -10.73
N TYR A 221 -4.57 -12.53 -10.39
CA TYR A 221 -4.77 -13.08 -9.06
C TYR A 221 -3.63 -12.69 -8.12
N ILE A 222 -3.86 -12.77 -6.82
CA ILE A 222 -2.91 -12.38 -5.75
C ILE A 222 -1.51 -12.98 -5.96
N TYR A 223 -1.42 -14.26 -6.30
CA TYR A 223 -0.11 -14.90 -6.54
C TYR A 223 0.60 -14.38 -7.79
N GLN A 224 -0.15 -13.96 -8.82
CA GLN A 224 0.41 -13.35 -10.02
C GLN A 224 0.92 -11.93 -9.72
N GLU A 225 0.17 -11.14 -8.96
CA GLU A 225 0.62 -9.82 -8.50
C GLU A 225 1.89 -9.92 -7.66
N LEU A 226 1.92 -10.85 -6.69
CA LEU A 226 3.09 -11.07 -5.84
C LEU A 226 4.32 -11.49 -6.66
N GLY A 227 4.14 -12.47 -7.56
CA GLY A 227 5.22 -12.93 -8.45
C GLY A 227 5.77 -11.81 -9.32
N TYR A 228 4.89 -10.98 -9.87
CA TYR A 228 5.28 -9.85 -10.68
C TYR A 228 5.96 -8.74 -9.85
N ALA A 229 5.46 -8.45 -8.66
CA ALA A 229 6.08 -7.48 -7.75
C ALA A 229 7.53 -7.87 -7.40
N LEU A 230 7.75 -9.13 -7.09
CA LEU A 230 9.08 -9.65 -6.78
C LEU A 230 9.99 -9.62 -8.01
N ALA A 231 9.50 -10.02 -9.18
CA ALA A 231 10.27 -9.96 -10.43
C ALA A 231 10.64 -8.52 -10.80
N TRP A 232 9.70 -7.59 -10.67
CA TRP A 232 9.92 -6.18 -10.93
C TRP A 232 10.91 -5.55 -9.95
N GLY A 233 10.75 -5.81 -8.64
CA GLY A 233 11.72 -5.38 -7.63
C GLY A 233 13.12 -5.92 -7.90
N THR A 234 13.24 -7.21 -8.25
CA THR A 234 14.50 -7.85 -8.61
C THR A 234 15.12 -7.20 -9.86
N ALA A 235 14.32 -6.89 -10.89
CA ALA A 235 14.80 -6.21 -12.08
C ALA A 235 15.38 -4.84 -11.75
N TRP A 236 14.73 -4.05 -10.89
CA TRP A 236 15.27 -2.78 -10.41
C TRP A 236 16.59 -2.95 -9.67
N MET A 237 16.69 -3.92 -8.76
CA MET A 237 17.92 -4.18 -8.03
C MET A 237 19.07 -4.52 -8.98
N ASN A 238 18.84 -5.36 -9.99
CA ASN A 238 19.83 -5.71 -10.98
C ASN A 238 20.25 -4.50 -11.82
N LEU A 239 19.29 -3.75 -12.38
CA LEU A 239 19.57 -2.55 -13.20
C LEU A 239 20.41 -1.51 -12.45
N LEU A 240 20.08 -1.27 -11.19
CA LEU A 240 20.82 -0.30 -10.37
C LEU A 240 22.20 -0.82 -9.97
N THR A 241 22.34 -2.12 -9.68
CA THR A 241 23.64 -2.74 -9.37
C THR A 241 24.55 -2.71 -10.59
N ASP A 242 24.02 -3.03 -11.78
CA ASP A 242 24.77 -2.95 -13.04
C ASP A 242 25.18 -1.50 -13.37
N ALA A 243 24.38 -0.52 -12.95
CA ALA A 243 24.71 0.90 -13.00
C ALA A 243 25.67 1.37 -11.87
N GLY A 244 26.23 0.45 -11.09
CA GLY A 244 27.22 0.73 -10.04
C GLY A 244 26.63 1.20 -8.70
N ARG A 245 25.31 1.07 -8.49
CA ARG A 245 24.69 1.38 -7.20
C ARG A 245 24.76 0.18 -6.27
N LYS A 246 25.04 0.42 -5.00
CA LYS A 246 25.01 -0.63 -3.98
C LYS A 246 23.61 -0.81 -3.41
N PRO A 247 23.21 -2.04 -3.05
CA PRO A 247 21.87 -2.33 -2.48
C PRO A 247 21.72 -1.97 -1.01
N GLU A 248 22.57 -1.09 -0.48
CA GLU A 248 22.60 -0.66 0.93
C GLU A 248 21.71 0.57 1.16
#